data_771501eea14562a688affb34693342b0
#
_entry.id   771501eea14562a688affb34693342b0
#
_cell.length_a   1.000
_cell.length_b   1.000
_cell.length_c   1.000
_cell.angle_alpha   90.00
_cell.angle_beta   90.00
_cell.angle_gamma   90.00
#
_symmetry.space_group_name_H-M   'P 1'
#
loop_
_entity.id
_entity.type
_entity.pdbx_description
1 polymer ?
#
loop_
_entity_poly.entity_id
_entity_poly.type
_entity_poly.pdbx_seq_one_letter_code
_entity_poly.pdbx_strand_id
1 'polypeptide(L)'
;RRHESITEARSILLEGLALHFDDGLIRFNLACYACVLKKPGECMDFLKEAVKRDEKFKLMALEDEDLADVREALVQLGWGKVFA
;
A
#
# COMPACT_ATOMS: atom_id res chain seq x y z
N ARG A 1 -5.16 -10.20 -5.86
CA ARG A 1 -5.13 -10.38 -4.40
C ARG A 1 -6.29 -11.24 -3.97
N ARG A 2 -5.99 -12.42 -3.53
CA ARG A 2 -7.01 -13.40 -3.13
C ARG A 2 -6.87 -13.73 -1.66
N HIS A 3 -7.98 -13.87 -0.97
CA HIS A 3 -7.99 -14.05 0.47
C HIS A 3 -7.30 -15.32 0.92
N GLU A 4 -7.52 -16.43 0.22
CA GLU A 4 -6.97 -17.72 0.62
C GLU A 4 -5.46 -17.84 0.50
N SER A 5 -4.82 -16.92 -0.23
CA SER A 5 -3.37 -16.96 -0.44
C SER A 5 -2.67 -15.66 -0.07
N ILE A 6 -3.35 -14.76 0.66
CA ILE A 6 -2.78 -13.46 1.00
C ILE A 6 -1.52 -13.58 1.82
N THR A 7 -1.50 -14.45 2.83
CA THR A 7 -0.32 -14.62 3.68
C THR A 7 0.89 -15.11 2.87
N GLU A 8 0.66 -16.06 1.97
CA GLU A 8 1.72 -16.58 1.11
C GLU A 8 2.20 -15.50 0.13
N ALA A 9 1.27 -14.79 -0.52
CA ALA A 9 1.60 -13.73 -1.44
C ALA A 9 2.39 -12.63 -0.73
N ARG A 10 2.02 -12.30 0.50
CA ARG A 10 2.73 -11.32 1.31
C ARG A 10 4.17 -11.76 1.56
N SER A 11 4.37 -13.03 1.88
CA SER A 11 5.73 -13.57 2.10
C SER A 11 6.58 -13.45 0.84
N ILE A 12 6.01 -13.77 -0.32
CA ILE A 12 6.70 -13.65 -1.60
C ILE A 12 7.11 -12.21 -1.87
N LEU A 13 6.21 -11.27 -1.59
CA LEU A 13 6.50 -9.84 -1.79
C LEU A 13 7.59 -9.35 -0.84
N LEU A 14 7.59 -9.83 0.40
CA LEU A 14 8.64 -9.46 1.35
C LEU A 14 10.00 -9.96 0.90
N GLU A 15 10.07 -11.15 0.31
CA GLU A 15 11.30 -11.66 -0.28
C GLU A 15 11.73 -10.80 -1.46
N GLY A 16 10.77 -10.43 -2.31
CA GLY A 16 11.02 -9.54 -3.44
C GLY A 16 11.54 -8.18 -2.99
N LEU A 17 11.01 -7.66 -1.88
CA LEU A 17 11.45 -6.38 -1.34
C LEU A 17 12.90 -6.44 -0.89
N ALA A 18 13.35 -7.57 -0.33
CA ALA A 18 14.75 -7.72 0.08
C ALA A 18 15.69 -7.63 -1.13
N LEU A 19 15.24 -8.08 -2.30
CA LEU A 19 16.01 -8.03 -3.54
C LEU A 19 15.87 -6.72 -4.29
N HIS A 20 14.72 -6.05 -4.15
CA HIS A 20 14.37 -4.84 -4.89
C HIS A 20 13.79 -3.80 -3.95
N PHE A 21 14.57 -3.40 -2.95
CA PHE A 21 14.04 -2.54 -1.88
C PHE A 21 13.58 -1.15 -2.35
N ASP A 22 14.02 -0.72 -3.52
CA ASP A 22 13.58 0.56 -4.09
C ASP A 22 12.30 0.46 -4.92
N ASP A 23 11.74 -0.74 -5.06
CA ASP A 23 10.54 -0.93 -5.86
C ASP A 23 9.30 -0.45 -5.10
N GLY A 24 8.75 0.69 -5.49
CA GLY A 24 7.57 1.25 -4.86
C GLY A 24 6.32 0.40 -5.07
N LEU A 25 6.22 -0.31 -6.20
CA LEU A 25 5.07 -1.16 -6.47
C LEU A 25 4.99 -2.35 -5.51
N ILE A 26 6.14 -2.94 -5.16
CA ILE A 26 6.17 -4.02 -4.17
C ILE A 26 5.62 -3.49 -2.84
N ARG A 27 6.06 -2.31 -2.42
CA ARG A 27 5.57 -1.72 -1.17
C ARG A 27 4.09 -1.39 -1.24
N PHE A 28 3.63 -0.89 -2.38
CA PHE A 28 2.21 -0.60 -2.57
C PHE A 28 1.37 -1.87 -2.42
N ASN A 29 1.80 -2.96 -3.05
CA ASN A 29 1.10 -4.23 -2.95
C ASN A 29 1.13 -4.78 -1.53
N LEU A 30 2.26 -4.63 -0.83
CA LEU A 30 2.36 -5.03 0.58
C LEU A 30 1.38 -4.23 1.45
N ALA A 31 1.21 -2.94 1.14
CA ALA A 31 0.22 -2.13 1.85
C ALA A 31 -1.19 -2.66 1.65
N CYS A 32 -1.53 -3.05 0.43
CA CYS A 32 -2.85 -3.60 0.14
C CYS A 32 -3.09 -4.89 0.93
N TYR A 33 -2.10 -5.78 0.96
CA TYR A 33 -2.24 -7.02 1.74
C TYR A 33 -2.33 -6.74 3.23
N ALA A 34 -1.55 -5.79 3.73
CA ALA A 34 -1.62 -5.41 5.15
C ALA A 34 -3.01 -4.89 5.52
N CYS A 35 -3.61 -4.09 4.66
CA CYS A 35 -4.95 -3.57 4.89
C CYS A 35 -5.98 -4.70 4.94
N VAL A 36 -5.91 -5.64 3.98
CA VAL A 36 -6.82 -6.79 3.96
C VAL A 36 -6.65 -7.65 5.20
N LEU A 37 -5.41 -7.77 5.70
CA LEU A 37 -5.11 -8.53 6.92
C LEU A 37 -5.42 -7.76 8.21
N LYS A 38 -6.02 -6.58 8.10
CA LYS A 38 -6.40 -5.74 9.24
C LYS A 38 -5.19 -5.25 10.03
N LYS A 39 -4.16 -4.81 9.32
CA LYS A 39 -2.95 -4.23 9.88
C LYS A 39 -2.77 -2.80 9.34
N PRO A 40 -3.62 -1.84 9.78
CA PRO A 40 -3.59 -0.50 9.21
C PRO A 40 -2.28 0.26 9.42
N GLY A 41 -1.61 0.06 10.54
CA GLY A 41 -0.32 0.71 10.80
C GLY A 41 0.74 0.28 9.81
N GLU A 42 0.85 -1.03 9.57
CA GLU A 42 1.78 -1.58 8.59
C GLU A 42 1.42 -1.09 7.19
N CYS A 43 0.11 -1.08 6.87
CA CYS A 43 -0.38 -0.58 5.60
C CYS A 43 0.08 0.85 5.35
N MET A 44 -0.11 1.73 6.33
CA MET A 44 0.27 3.15 6.19
C MET A 44 1.77 3.31 6.02
N ASP A 45 2.58 2.54 6.73
CA ASP A 45 4.02 2.61 6.60
C ASP A 45 4.47 2.23 5.19
N PHE A 46 3.93 1.15 4.64
CA PHE A 46 4.25 0.75 3.27
C PHE A 46 3.78 1.78 2.25
N LEU A 47 2.59 2.36 2.45
CA LEU A 47 2.09 3.38 1.53
C LEU A 47 2.98 4.61 1.50
N LYS A 48 3.40 5.09 2.66
CA LYS A 48 4.28 6.25 2.74
C LYS A 48 5.60 5.99 2.02
N GLU A 49 6.16 4.80 2.19
CA GLU A 49 7.40 4.44 1.52
C GLU A 49 7.23 4.31 0.01
N ALA A 50 6.09 3.78 -0.44
CA ALA A 50 5.81 3.70 -1.87
C ALA A 50 5.73 5.09 -2.49
N VAL A 51 5.02 6.02 -1.83
CA VAL A 51 4.86 7.38 -2.33
C VAL A 51 6.19 8.14 -2.39
N LYS A 52 7.10 7.88 -1.45
CA LYS A 52 8.44 8.47 -1.50
C LYS A 52 9.17 8.10 -2.79
N ARG A 53 8.90 6.93 -3.33
CA ARG A 53 9.55 6.46 -4.54
C ARG A 53 8.86 6.96 -5.81
N ASP A 54 7.53 7.10 -5.75
CA ASP A 54 6.77 7.60 -6.89
C ASP A 54 5.42 8.14 -6.40
N GLU A 55 5.18 9.43 -6.60
CA GLU A 55 3.96 10.07 -6.13
C GLU A 55 2.68 9.53 -6.77
N LYS A 56 2.79 8.82 -7.90
CA LYS A 56 1.61 8.24 -8.54
C LYS A 56 0.86 7.30 -7.60
N PHE A 57 1.55 6.74 -6.61
CA PHE A 57 0.93 5.83 -5.65
C PHE A 57 -0.09 6.51 -4.75
N LYS A 58 -0.06 7.85 -4.62
CA LYS A 58 -1.12 8.56 -3.90
C LYS A 58 -2.48 8.35 -4.54
N LEU A 59 -2.55 8.57 -5.86
CA LEU A 59 -3.80 8.39 -6.59
C LEU A 59 -4.23 6.93 -6.59
N MET A 60 -3.28 6.02 -6.83
CA MET A 60 -3.57 4.60 -6.83
C MET A 60 -4.13 4.15 -5.48
N ALA A 61 -3.58 4.68 -4.38
CA ALA A 61 -4.06 4.33 -3.04
C ALA A 61 -5.49 4.82 -2.80
N LEU A 62 -5.81 6.02 -3.27
CA LEU A 62 -7.15 6.57 -3.09
C LEU A 62 -8.20 5.81 -3.88
N GLU A 63 -7.82 5.16 -4.96
CA GLU A 63 -8.74 4.45 -5.85
C GLU A 63 -8.81 2.94 -5.60
N ASP A 64 -7.85 2.38 -4.88
CA ASP A 64 -7.78 0.92 -4.68
C ASP A 64 -8.80 0.46 -3.64
N GLU A 65 -9.65 -0.49 -4.03
CA GLU A 65 -10.69 -1.00 -3.13
C GLU A 65 -10.13 -1.71 -1.90
N ASP A 66 -8.96 -2.33 -2.03
CA ASP A 66 -8.34 -3.01 -0.89
C ASP A 66 -7.89 -2.03 0.20
N LEU A 67 -7.75 -0.75 -0.16
CA LEU A 67 -7.33 0.29 0.77
C LEU A 67 -8.51 1.15 1.28
N ALA A 68 -9.74 0.73 1.01
CA ALA A 68 -10.92 1.48 1.42
C ALA A 68 -10.93 1.77 2.92
N ASP A 69 -10.49 0.83 3.74
CA ASP A 69 -10.49 0.98 5.20
C ASP A 69 -9.56 2.10 5.70
N VAL A 70 -8.54 2.45 4.93
CA VAL A 70 -7.61 3.51 5.32
C VAL A 70 -7.79 4.78 4.49
N ARG A 71 -8.76 4.80 3.57
CA ARG A 71 -8.95 5.92 2.65
C ARG A 71 -9.16 7.25 3.38
N GLU A 72 -9.96 7.25 4.43
CA GLU A 72 -10.20 8.47 5.20
C GLU A 72 -8.90 9.00 5.82
N ALA A 73 -8.05 8.11 6.33
CA ALA A 73 -6.77 8.53 6.88
C ALA A 73 -5.88 9.14 5.80
N LEU A 74 -5.92 8.59 4.57
CA LEU A 74 -5.17 9.15 3.44
C LEU A 74 -5.64 10.55 3.10
N VAL A 75 -6.96 10.75 3.09
CA VAL A 75 -7.52 12.08 2.83
C VAL A 75 -7.08 13.07 3.91
N GLN A 76 -7.06 12.63 5.17
CA GLN A 76 -6.61 13.48 6.27
C GLN A 76 -5.14 13.85 6.15
N LEU A 77 -4.33 13.00 5.53
CA LEU A 77 -2.93 13.31 5.24
C LEU A 77 -2.78 14.32 4.09
N GLY A 78 -3.88 14.68 3.44
CA GLY A 78 -3.87 15.63 2.34
C GLY A 78 -3.63 15.00 0.98
N TRP A 79 -3.63 13.67 0.87
CA TRP A 79 -3.36 13.02 -0.40
C TRP A 79 -4.39 13.34 -1.48
N GLY A 80 -5.63 13.58 -1.09
CA GLY A 80 -6.68 13.96 -2.04
C GLY A 80 -6.54 15.36 -2.60
N LYS A 81 -5.75 16.22 -1.96
CA LYS A 81 -5.60 17.61 -2.36
C LYS A 81 -4.76 17.79 -3.61
N VAL A 82 -4.06 16.75 -4.06
CA VAL A 82 -3.21 16.86 -5.26
C VAL A 82 -4.03 17.17 -6.51
N PHE A 83 -5.33 17.03 -6.44
CA PHE A 83 -6.23 17.26 -7.57
C PHE A 83 -7.00 18.57 -7.50
N ALA A 84 -6.80 19.32 -6.44
CA ALA A 84 -7.50 20.58 -6.27
C ALA A 84 -6.92 21.67 -7.18
#